data_fc905693e460ef996354b22e080ddb6d
#
_entry.id   fc905693e460ef996354b22e080ddb6d
#
_cell.length_a   1.000
_cell.length_b   1.000
_cell.length_c   1.000
_cell.angle_alpha   90.00
_cell.angle_beta   90.00
_cell.angle_gamma   90.00
#
_symmetry.space_group_name_H-M   'P 1'
#
loop_
_entity.id
_entity.type
_entity.pdbx_description
1 polymer ?
#
loop_
_entity_poly.entity_id
_entity_poly.type
_entity_poly.pdbx_seq_one_letter_code
_entity_poly.pdbx_strand_id
1 'polypeptide(L)'
;VDQNIIELTDLTKTYGSFTAVDHLTLSILKGEIYGLLGPNGAGKSTAILMMLGLTDPTSGSVKVCGIDSTTNPIEVKRKVGYLPEDVGFYDDYSGRENLLFTAQLNSIPVNEARKRAEQLLARVGLTDAADKKVGKYSRGMRQRIGLADVLIKNPEVIILDEPTLGIDPKGVQEFLELIIKLSKEEGHTVLLSSHHLHQIQEVCDRVGLFVSGRLIAEGSIQALAQKLFSADPFTIEAGVRLPMPDKSGLLPDHSTTDQLIDSIRRIEGVQNIEFKNNKLVIGCAQDATHEIVMAIAGSGTGITYLNKKEYGLNDIYNRYFEGV
;
A
#
# COMPACT_ATOMS: atom_id res chain seq x y z
N VAL A 1 20.29 -13.15 -6.89
CA VAL A 1 19.33 -14.14 -6.41
C VAL A 1 18.50 -13.46 -5.35
N ASP A 2 17.22 -13.24 -5.65
CA ASP A 2 16.27 -12.64 -4.72
C ASP A 2 16.17 -13.53 -3.48
N GLN A 3 16.59 -13.01 -2.33
CA GLN A 3 16.59 -13.76 -1.09
C GLN A 3 15.37 -13.38 -0.27
N ASN A 4 14.55 -14.36 0.11
CA ASN A 4 13.46 -14.14 1.07
C ASN A 4 14.05 -13.75 2.42
N ILE A 5 13.52 -12.66 2.99
CA ILE A 5 13.91 -12.18 4.32
C ILE A 5 12.82 -12.47 5.37
N ILE A 6 11.56 -12.56 4.94
CA ILE A 6 10.43 -13.05 5.74
C ILE A 6 9.81 -14.21 5.00
N GLU A 7 9.57 -15.33 5.69
CA GLU A 7 8.95 -16.54 5.15
C GLU A 7 7.90 -17.05 6.13
N LEU A 8 6.66 -17.12 5.68
CA LEU A 8 5.54 -17.74 6.39
C LEU A 8 5.12 -18.98 5.60
N THR A 9 5.01 -20.11 6.26
CA THR A 9 4.59 -21.35 5.62
C THR A 9 3.43 -21.96 6.38
N ASP A 10 2.26 -21.99 5.74
CA ASP A 10 1.03 -22.60 6.27
C ASP A 10 0.68 -22.12 7.68
N LEU A 11 0.94 -20.82 7.94
CA LEU A 11 0.86 -20.21 9.26
C LEU A 11 -0.58 -20.04 9.70
N THR A 12 -0.93 -20.63 10.85
CA THR A 12 -2.29 -20.58 11.38
C THR A 12 -2.27 -20.13 12.83
N LYS A 13 -3.23 -19.26 13.20
CA LYS A 13 -3.47 -18.83 14.57
C LYS A 13 -4.94 -18.89 14.93
N THR A 14 -5.25 -19.69 15.95
CA THR A 14 -6.61 -19.87 16.47
C THR A 14 -6.68 -19.42 17.92
N TYR A 15 -7.74 -18.72 18.30
CA TYR A 15 -8.10 -18.33 19.65
C TYR A 15 -9.45 -18.95 20.00
N GLY A 16 -9.45 -20.07 20.72
CA GLY A 16 -10.69 -20.84 20.96
C GLY A 16 -11.30 -21.32 19.67
N SER A 17 -12.50 -20.86 19.34
CA SER A 17 -13.22 -21.19 18.08
C SER A 17 -12.93 -20.20 16.94
N PHE A 18 -12.23 -19.09 17.22
CA PHE A 18 -11.94 -18.05 16.22
C PHE A 18 -10.55 -18.25 15.60
N THR A 19 -10.50 -18.38 14.28
CA THR A 19 -9.24 -18.44 13.52
C THR A 19 -8.91 -17.05 13.01
N ALA A 20 -7.87 -16.45 13.61
CA ALA A 20 -7.41 -15.09 13.27
C ALA A 20 -6.50 -15.07 12.04
N VAL A 21 -5.71 -16.13 11.82
CA VAL A 21 -4.86 -16.35 10.64
C VAL A 21 -5.05 -17.79 10.22
N ASP A 22 -5.33 -18.02 8.93
CA ASP A 22 -5.73 -19.30 8.40
C ASP A 22 -4.86 -19.68 7.18
N HIS A 23 -3.93 -20.63 7.39
CA HIS A 23 -3.03 -21.20 6.36
C HIS A 23 -2.27 -20.13 5.54
N LEU A 24 -1.77 -19.08 6.21
CA LEU A 24 -1.03 -18.01 5.57
C LEU A 24 0.34 -18.49 5.07
N THR A 25 0.53 -18.48 3.76
CA THR A 25 1.83 -18.66 3.12
C THR A 25 2.20 -17.38 2.40
N LEU A 26 3.37 -16.79 2.74
CA LEU A 26 3.83 -15.51 2.26
C LEU A 26 5.35 -15.45 2.26
N SER A 27 5.94 -14.82 1.25
CA SER A 27 7.37 -14.52 1.21
C SER A 27 7.61 -13.05 0.86
N ILE A 28 8.53 -12.39 1.60
CA ILE A 28 8.95 -11.02 1.37
C ILE A 28 10.42 -11.01 1.01
N LEU A 29 10.76 -10.32 -0.08
CA LEU A 29 12.11 -10.25 -0.60
C LEU A 29 12.94 -9.19 0.15
N LYS A 30 14.24 -9.40 0.22
CA LYS A 30 15.14 -8.42 0.83
C LYS A 30 15.12 -7.10 0.06
N GLY A 31 14.95 -5.99 0.77
CA GLY A 31 14.95 -4.64 0.20
C GLY A 31 13.65 -4.22 -0.48
N GLU A 32 12.59 -5.05 -0.46
CA GLU A 32 11.28 -4.62 -0.96
C GLU A 32 10.44 -3.89 0.10
N ILE A 33 9.50 -3.09 -0.38
CA ILE A 33 8.40 -2.54 0.42
C ILE A 33 7.17 -3.39 0.11
N TYR A 34 6.72 -4.16 1.11
CA TYR A 34 5.56 -5.04 1.00
C TYR A 34 4.37 -4.47 1.76
N GLY A 35 3.22 -4.35 1.09
CA GLY A 35 1.96 -3.89 1.69
C GLY A 35 1.06 -5.04 2.11
N LEU A 36 0.76 -5.19 3.40
CA LEU A 36 -0.24 -6.13 3.91
C LEU A 36 -1.57 -5.41 4.10
N LEU A 37 -2.50 -5.61 3.17
CA LEU A 37 -3.75 -4.87 3.06
C LEU A 37 -4.94 -5.68 3.52
N GLY A 38 -5.89 -5.02 4.14
CA GLY A 38 -7.16 -5.66 4.51
C GLY A 38 -7.93 -4.82 5.51
N PRO A 39 -9.22 -5.14 5.73
CA PRO A 39 -10.04 -4.43 6.70
C PRO A 39 -9.54 -4.65 8.14
N ASN A 40 -10.07 -3.85 9.06
CA ASN A 40 -9.83 -4.05 10.48
C ASN A 40 -10.37 -5.42 10.91
N GLY A 41 -9.60 -6.13 11.73
CA GLY A 41 -9.95 -7.49 12.15
C GLY A 41 -9.61 -8.60 11.14
N ALA A 42 -9.01 -8.28 9.99
CA ALA A 42 -8.61 -9.28 9.00
C ALA A 42 -7.51 -10.26 9.49
N GLY A 43 -6.82 -9.96 10.58
CA GLY A 43 -5.74 -10.78 11.12
C GLY A 43 -4.33 -10.24 10.85
N LYS A 44 -4.18 -9.05 10.23
CA LYS A 44 -2.89 -8.44 9.89
C LYS A 44 -1.95 -8.31 11.09
N SER A 45 -2.40 -7.66 12.16
CA SER A 45 -1.60 -7.47 13.38
C SER A 45 -1.27 -8.81 14.05
N THR A 46 -2.16 -9.81 13.99
CA THR A 46 -1.86 -11.16 14.50
C THR A 46 -0.73 -11.82 13.72
N ALA A 47 -0.73 -11.71 12.39
CA ALA A 47 0.37 -12.21 11.55
C ALA A 47 1.68 -11.49 11.88
N ILE A 48 1.66 -10.16 12.05
CA ILE A 48 2.83 -9.36 12.47
C ILE A 48 3.35 -9.81 13.83
N LEU A 49 2.48 -10.02 14.81
CA LEU A 49 2.88 -10.49 16.14
C LEU A 49 3.55 -11.87 16.11
N MET A 50 3.11 -12.78 15.22
CA MET A 50 3.78 -14.06 15.00
C MET A 50 5.15 -13.89 14.33
N MET A 51 5.28 -12.99 13.35
CA MET A 51 6.58 -12.66 12.73
C MET A 51 7.59 -12.15 13.77
N LEU A 52 7.14 -11.42 14.77
CA LEU A 52 7.95 -10.88 15.85
C LEU A 52 8.22 -11.87 16.99
N GLY A 53 7.62 -13.06 16.96
CA GLY A 53 7.66 -14.01 18.10
C GLY A 53 7.07 -13.39 19.38
N LEU A 54 6.01 -12.58 19.24
CA LEU A 54 5.22 -12.02 20.34
C LEU A 54 3.96 -12.85 20.62
N THR A 55 3.58 -13.69 19.67
CA THR A 55 2.56 -14.74 19.85
C THR A 55 2.97 -15.98 19.05
N ASP A 56 2.76 -17.16 19.62
CA ASP A 56 3.08 -18.42 18.95
C ASP A 56 1.98 -18.78 17.95
N PRO A 57 2.33 -19.33 16.78
CA PRO A 57 1.35 -19.90 15.87
C PRO A 57 0.70 -21.16 16.49
N THR A 58 -0.51 -21.48 16.04
CA THR A 58 -1.17 -22.76 16.35
C THR A 58 -0.59 -23.87 15.50
N SER A 59 -0.23 -23.58 14.25
CA SER A 59 0.47 -24.47 13.33
C SER A 59 1.21 -23.67 12.26
N GLY A 60 2.03 -24.35 11.45
CA GLY A 60 2.87 -23.72 10.45
C GLY A 60 4.19 -23.19 11.02
N SER A 61 4.91 -22.41 10.22
CA SER A 61 6.21 -21.85 10.62
C SER A 61 6.40 -20.43 10.13
N VAL A 62 7.23 -19.66 10.85
CA VAL A 62 7.57 -18.29 10.51
C VAL A 62 9.07 -18.05 10.71
N LYS A 63 9.73 -17.57 9.66
CA LYS A 63 11.14 -17.16 9.70
C LYS A 63 11.30 -15.72 9.29
N VAL A 64 12.13 -14.99 10.03
CA VAL A 64 12.52 -13.61 9.72
C VAL A 64 14.02 -13.51 9.77
N CYS A 65 14.65 -12.97 8.73
CA CYS A 65 16.11 -12.97 8.54
C CYS A 65 16.72 -14.36 8.65
N GLY A 66 16.01 -15.42 8.19
CA GLY A 66 16.43 -16.81 8.30
C GLY A 66 16.29 -17.42 9.70
N ILE A 67 15.79 -16.66 10.69
CA ILE A 67 15.65 -17.07 12.09
C ILE A 67 14.19 -17.45 12.35
N ASP A 68 13.98 -18.62 12.96
CA ASP A 68 12.66 -19.06 13.40
C ASP A 68 12.18 -18.19 14.57
N SER A 69 11.05 -17.49 14.35
CA SER A 69 10.51 -16.50 15.32
C SER A 69 9.91 -17.15 16.56
N THR A 70 9.48 -18.40 16.47
CA THR A 70 8.89 -19.13 17.61
C THR A 70 9.98 -19.59 18.57
N THR A 71 11.09 -20.12 18.05
CA THR A 71 12.17 -20.67 18.88
C THR A 71 13.21 -19.63 19.29
N ASN A 72 13.41 -18.58 18.46
CA ASN A 72 14.44 -17.56 18.69
C ASN A 72 13.90 -16.12 18.60
N PRO A 73 12.83 -15.76 19.34
CA PRO A 73 12.16 -14.45 19.21
C PRO A 73 13.06 -13.25 19.55
N ILE A 74 14.03 -13.43 20.45
CA ILE A 74 14.94 -12.34 20.85
C ILE A 74 15.91 -12.02 19.71
N GLU A 75 16.43 -13.02 19.01
CA GLU A 75 17.31 -12.81 17.86
C GLU A 75 16.57 -12.14 16.70
N VAL A 76 15.32 -12.52 16.45
CA VAL A 76 14.45 -11.83 15.49
C VAL A 76 14.27 -10.37 15.88
N LYS A 77 13.93 -10.07 17.15
CA LYS A 77 13.72 -8.69 17.62
C LYS A 77 14.97 -7.81 17.55
N ARG A 78 16.17 -8.39 17.59
CA ARG A 78 17.42 -7.65 17.35
C ARG A 78 17.52 -7.14 15.91
N LYS A 79 16.98 -7.90 14.94
CA LYS A 79 17.06 -7.59 13.50
C LYS A 79 15.85 -6.86 12.96
N VAL A 80 14.73 -6.86 13.67
CA VAL A 80 13.45 -6.28 13.25
C VAL A 80 13.14 -5.04 14.08
N GLY A 81 12.87 -3.92 13.41
CA GLY A 81 12.26 -2.75 14.03
C GLY A 81 10.73 -2.81 13.87
N TYR A 82 9.98 -2.60 14.93
CA TYR A 82 8.51 -2.65 14.89
C TYR A 82 7.91 -1.34 15.40
N LEU A 83 7.07 -0.74 14.57
CA LEU A 83 6.24 0.41 14.92
C LEU A 83 4.78 -0.05 15.00
N PRO A 84 4.21 -0.21 16.19
CA PRO A 84 2.81 -0.55 16.37
C PRO A 84 1.91 0.64 16.02
N GLU A 85 0.62 0.37 15.79
CA GLU A 85 -0.40 1.41 15.56
C GLU A 85 -0.41 2.45 16.70
N ASP A 86 -0.30 1.98 17.93
CA ASP A 86 -0.27 2.84 19.13
C ASP A 86 1.14 2.81 19.74
N VAL A 87 1.86 3.90 19.58
CA VAL A 87 3.26 3.99 19.99
C VAL A 87 3.33 4.43 21.44
N GLY A 88 3.75 3.52 22.31
CA GLY A 88 3.96 3.77 23.74
C GLY A 88 5.33 4.41 24.00
N PHE A 89 5.34 5.70 24.34
CA PHE A 89 6.51 6.41 24.82
C PHE A 89 6.36 6.82 26.28
N TYR A 90 7.49 7.13 26.91
CA TYR A 90 7.49 7.81 28.19
C TYR A 90 7.12 9.28 27.96
N ASP A 91 5.87 9.64 28.25
CA ASP A 91 5.30 10.95 27.94
C ASP A 91 6.00 12.12 28.65
N ASP A 92 6.60 11.86 29.80
CA ASP A 92 7.37 12.83 30.56
C ASP A 92 8.82 13.00 30.08
N TYR A 93 9.30 12.10 29.23
CA TYR A 93 10.61 12.19 28.60
C TYR A 93 10.51 12.98 27.28
N SER A 94 11.59 13.65 26.93
CA SER A 94 11.77 14.27 25.62
C SER A 94 11.91 13.22 24.52
N GLY A 95 11.82 13.64 23.25
CA GLY A 95 12.09 12.75 22.11
C GLY A 95 13.49 12.15 22.18
N ARG A 96 14.48 12.99 22.52
CA ARG A 96 15.87 12.57 22.69
C ARG A 96 16.04 11.53 23.80
N GLU A 97 15.45 11.76 24.97
CA GLU A 97 15.53 10.84 26.10
C GLU A 97 14.88 9.49 25.79
N ASN A 98 13.74 9.46 25.11
CA ASN A 98 13.11 8.21 24.68
C ASN A 98 14.04 7.42 23.73
N LEU A 99 14.67 8.06 22.73
CA LEU A 99 15.61 7.39 21.83
C LEU A 99 16.84 6.85 22.57
N LEU A 100 17.40 7.63 23.51
CA LEU A 100 18.53 7.19 24.31
C LEU A 100 18.18 6.01 25.22
N PHE A 101 16.96 6.00 25.76
CA PHE A 101 16.46 4.88 26.57
C PHE A 101 16.36 3.60 25.73
N THR A 102 15.75 3.67 24.54
CA THR A 102 15.67 2.51 23.63
C THR A 102 17.07 2.05 23.18
N ALA A 103 17.98 2.98 22.90
CA ALA A 103 19.36 2.64 22.59
C ALA A 103 20.04 1.87 23.74
N GLN A 104 19.84 2.30 24.98
CA GLN A 104 20.37 1.63 26.17
C GLN A 104 19.81 0.21 26.32
N LEU A 105 18.50 0.02 26.12
CA LEU A 105 17.86 -1.31 26.14
C LEU A 105 18.45 -2.26 25.07
N ASN A 106 18.92 -1.70 23.95
CA ASN A 106 19.58 -2.44 22.89
C ASN A 106 21.12 -2.52 23.09
N SER A 107 21.65 -2.16 24.27
CA SER A 107 23.07 -2.21 24.61
C SER A 107 23.97 -1.37 23.67
N ILE A 108 23.44 -0.29 23.10
CA ILE A 108 24.22 0.64 22.26
C ILE A 108 25.06 1.54 23.18
N PRO A 109 26.38 1.67 22.97
CA PRO A 109 27.23 2.54 23.78
C PRO A 109 26.74 3.99 23.79
N VAL A 110 26.81 4.68 24.94
CA VAL A 110 26.22 6.01 25.15
C VAL A 110 26.64 7.04 24.11
N ASN A 111 27.92 7.08 23.73
CA ASN A 111 28.42 8.02 22.74
C ASN A 111 27.84 7.75 21.34
N GLU A 112 27.70 6.48 20.98
CA GLU A 112 27.08 6.07 19.73
C GLU A 112 25.58 6.33 19.75
N ALA A 113 24.91 6.03 20.85
CA ALA A 113 23.48 6.29 21.06
C ALA A 113 23.14 7.77 20.88
N ARG A 114 23.95 8.67 21.46
CA ARG A 114 23.76 10.13 21.30
C ARG A 114 23.89 10.55 19.85
N LYS A 115 24.95 10.10 19.15
CA LYS A 115 25.17 10.41 17.75
C LYS A 115 24.02 9.93 16.86
N ARG A 116 23.58 8.68 17.07
CA ARG A 116 22.45 8.11 16.31
C ARG A 116 21.14 8.87 16.59
N ALA A 117 20.86 9.18 17.86
CA ALA A 117 19.64 9.92 18.24
C ALA A 117 19.59 11.29 17.56
N GLU A 118 20.69 12.05 17.53
CA GLU A 118 20.78 13.34 16.81
C GLU A 118 20.48 13.17 15.31
N GLN A 119 21.15 12.22 14.68
CA GLN A 119 20.97 11.95 13.25
C GLN A 119 19.54 11.54 12.92
N LEU A 120 18.92 10.68 13.75
CA LEU A 120 17.57 10.22 13.54
C LEU A 120 16.53 11.31 13.79
N LEU A 121 16.71 12.14 14.83
CA LEU A 121 15.84 13.30 15.08
C LEU A 121 15.87 14.29 13.91
N ALA A 122 17.04 14.56 13.37
CA ALA A 122 17.18 15.40 12.17
C ALA A 122 16.49 14.75 10.96
N ARG A 123 16.69 13.46 10.77
CA ARG A 123 16.12 12.69 9.66
C ARG A 123 14.61 12.67 9.64
N VAL A 124 13.97 12.52 10.81
CA VAL A 124 12.51 12.52 10.93
C VAL A 124 11.92 13.93 11.08
N GLY A 125 12.76 14.99 10.97
CA GLY A 125 12.31 16.38 11.05
C GLY A 125 11.87 16.82 12.44
N LEU A 126 12.49 16.29 13.50
CA LEU A 126 12.17 16.59 14.91
C LEU A 126 13.29 17.27 15.68
N THR A 127 14.29 17.86 14.99
CA THR A 127 15.43 18.55 15.62
C THR A 127 14.97 19.63 16.60
N ASP A 128 14.05 20.51 16.17
CA ASP A 128 13.54 21.63 16.98
C ASP A 128 12.64 21.18 18.16
N ALA A 129 12.15 19.95 18.09
CA ALA A 129 11.30 19.35 19.10
C ALA A 129 12.01 18.28 19.94
N ALA A 130 13.30 18.06 19.71
CA ALA A 130 14.08 16.97 20.31
C ALA A 130 13.99 16.95 21.84
N ASP A 131 14.02 18.12 22.46
CA ASP A 131 14.02 18.30 23.93
C ASP A 131 12.62 18.60 24.49
N LYS A 132 11.57 18.62 23.65
CA LYS A 132 10.18 18.74 24.09
C LYS A 132 9.66 17.39 24.56
N LYS A 133 8.90 17.35 25.67
CA LYS A 133 8.27 16.13 26.17
C LYS A 133 7.37 15.49 25.12
N VAL A 134 7.46 14.17 24.94
CA VAL A 134 6.69 13.43 23.93
C VAL A 134 5.18 13.48 24.22
N GLY A 135 4.77 13.62 25.47
CA GLY A 135 3.37 13.87 25.84
C GLY A 135 2.75 15.13 25.21
N LYS A 136 3.59 16.07 24.70
CA LYS A 136 3.16 17.27 23.99
C LYS A 136 3.31 17.17 22.46
N TYR A 137 3.70 16.01 21.94
CA TYR A 137 3.82 15.80 20.50
C TYR A 137 2.44 15.63 19.85
N SER A 138 2.30 16.14 18.62
CA SER A 138 1.16 15.78 17.76
C SER A 138 1.25 14.28 17.38
N ARG A 139 0.15 13.71 16.87
CA ARG A 139 0.15 12.33 16.42
C ARG A 139 1.22 12.09 15.33
N GLY A 140 1.35 12.98 14.35
CA GLY A 140 2.39 12.90 13.33
C GLY A 140 3.81 12.97 13.90
N MET A 141 4.05 13.81 14.91
CA MET A 141 5.34 13.84 15.62
C MET A 141 5.60 12.54 16.39
N ARG A 142 4.56 11.93 17.00
CA ARG A 142 4.69 10.62 17.67
C ARG A 142 5.03 9.51 16.68
N GLN A 143 4.43 9.49 15.50
CA GLN A 143 4.77 8.52 14.46
C GLN A 143 6.20 8.72 13.94
N ARG A 144 6.63 9.96 13.74
CA ARG A 144 8.01 10.28 13.32
C ARG A 144 9.05 9.86 14.34
N ILE A 145 8.83 10.15 15.64
CA ILE A 145 9.75 9.69 16.69
C ILE A 145 9.69 8.17 16.82
N GLY A 146 8.53 7.53 16.60
CA GLY A 146 8.39 6.08 16.56
C GLY A 146 9.24 5.44 15.47
N LEU A 147 9.27 6.05 14.28
CA LEU A 147 10.16 5.58 13.22
C LEU A 147 11.63 5.78 13.56
N ALA A 148 12.00 6.89 14.20
CA ALA A 148 13.37 7.10 14.70
C ALA A 148 13.76 6.06 15.76
N ASP A 149 12.83 5.70 16.65
CA ASP A 149 13.02 4.67 17.65
C ASP A 149 13.22 3.27 17.04
N VAL A 150 12.44 2.94 16.02
CA VAL A 150 12.62 1.71 15.23
C VAL A 150 14.02 1.65 14.61
N LEU A 151 14.51 2.77 14.11
CA LEU A 151 15.79 2.87 13.39
C LEU A 151 17.01 2.92 14.31
N ILE A 152 16.87 3.19 15.61
CA ILE A 152 18.01 3.41 16.53
C ILE A 152 18.99 2.24 16.58
N LYS A 153 18.47 1.01 16.40
CA LYS A 153 19.24 -0.23 16.39
C LYS A 153 19.69 -0.71 15.00
N ASN A 154 19.41 0.09 13.95
CA ASN A 154 19.73 -0.25 12.55
C ASN A 154 19.19 -1.65 12.12
N PRO A 155 17.87 -1.86 12.11
CA PRO A 155 17.27 -3.17 11.80
C PRO A 155 17.45 -3.55 10.33
N GLU A 156 17.44 -4.86 10.01
CA GLU A 156 17.39 -5.34 8.63
C GLU A 156 15.95 -5.27 8.04
N VAL A 157 14.95 -5.44 8.91
CA VAL A 157 13.52 -5.43 8.57
C VAL A 157 12.81 -4.39 9.41
N ILE A 158 11.95 -3.60 8.79
CA ILE A 158 11.08 -2.61 9.44
C ILE A 158 9.64 -3.03 9.23
N ILE A 159 8.91 -3.23 10.32
CA ILE A 159 7.47 -3.56 10.30
C ILE A 159 6.71 -2.37 10.87
N LEU A 160 5.77 -1.85 10.09
CA LEU A 160 4.96 -0.67 10.42
C LEU A 160 3.48 -1.06 10.39
N ASP A 161 2.82 -1.01 11.54
CA ASP A 161 1.41 -1.36 11.68
C ASP A 161 0.56 -0.07 11.69
N GLU A 162 -0.21 0.17 10.62
CA GLU A 162 -1.06 1.36 10.40
C GLU A 162 -0.34 2.71 10.66
N PRO A 163 0.88 2.94 10.15
CA PRO A 163 1.75 4.02 10.61
C PRO A 163 1.29 5.42 10.22
N THR A 164 0.33 5.55 9.31
CA THR A 164 -0.18 6.83 8.81
C THR A 164 -1.51 7.25 9.45
N LEU A 165 -2.07 6.41 10.32
CA LEU A 165 -3.36 6.66 10.93
C LEU A 165 -3.37 7.95 11.78
N GLY A 166 -4.26 8.90 11.41
CA GLY A 166 -4.44 10.16 12.15
C GLY A 166 -3.32 11.19 11.95
N ILE A 167 -2.52 11.04 10.90
CA ILE A 167 -1.59 12.07 10.41
C ILE A 167 -2.33 12.89 9.35
N ASP A 168 -2.02 14.17 9.25
CA ASP A 168 -2.54 15.05 8.20
C ASP A 168 -1.96 14.68 6.81
N PRO A 169 -2.63 15.01 5.70
CA PRO A 169 -2.20 14.55 4.36
C PRO A 169 -0.75 14.89 4.00
N LYS A 170 -0.28 16.09 4.37
CA LYS A 170 1.12 16.49 4.11
C LYS A 170 2.09 15.64 4.91
N GLY A 171 1.78 15.41 6.19
CA GLY A 171 2.59 14.57 7.06
C GLY A 171 2.65 13.11 6.60
N VAL A 172 1.55 12.59 6.03
CA VAL A 172 1.51 11.26 5.41
C VAL A 172 2.49 11.18 4.24
N GLN A 173 2.43 12.13 3.31
CA GLN A 173 3.32 12.15 2.15
C GLN A 173 4.80 12.16 2.57
N GLU A 174 5.18 13.06 3.48
CA GLU A 174 6.55 13.15 3.99
C GLU A 174 6.99 11.86 4.70
N PHE A 175 6.08 11.18 5.41
CA PHE A 175 6.36 9.92 6.07
C PHE A 175 6.56 8.77 5.07
N LEU A 176 5.74 8.70 4.01
CA LEU A 176 5.86 7.70 2.95
C LEU A 176 7.15 7.89 2.13
N GLU A 177 7.53 9.13 1.82
CA GLU A 177 8.82 9.45 1.17
C GLU A 177 10.01 8.96 2.00
N LEU A 178 9.92 9.08 3.33
CA LEU A 178 10.96 8.58 4.22
C LEU A 178 11.04 7.05 4.18
N ILE A 179 9.90 6.34 4.13
CA ILE A 179 9.86 4.87 3.97
C ILE A 179 10.52 4.44 2.66
N ILE A 180 10.22 5.14 1.55
CA ILE A 180 10.85 4.85 0.25
C ILE A 180 12.37 4.98 0.33
N LYS A 181 12.88 6.05 0.93
CA LYS A 181 14.34 6.26 1.12
C LYS A 181 14.97 5.14 1.94
N LEU A 182 14.33 4.74 3.05
CA LEU A 182 14.81 3.64 3.88
C LEU A 182 14.98 2.34 3.11
N SER A 183 14.04 2.02 2.22
CA SER A 183 14.11 0.80 1.42
C SER A 183 15.06 0.96 0.22
N LYS A 184 14.86 1.99 -0.61
CA LYS A 184 15.54 2.10 -1.91
C LYS A 184 16.98 2.60 -1.83
N GLU A 185 17.28 3.47 -0.87
CA GLU A 185 18.62 4.05 -0.72
C GLU A 185 19.46 3.30 0.33
N GLU A 186 18.82 2.74 1.37
CA GLU A 186 19.53 2.13 2.49
C GLU A 186 19.36 0.60 2.57
N GLY A 187 18.50 0.04 1.72
CA GLY A 187 18.35 -1.41 1.58
C GLY A 187 17.56 -2.09 2.72
N HIS A 188 16.83 -1.31 3.53
CA HIS A 188 15.92 -1.91 4.52
C HIS A 188 14.75 -2.60 3.82
N THR A 189 14.33 -3.76 4.33
CA THR A 189 13.07 -4.36 3.94
C THR A 189 11.96 -3.76 4.77
N VAL A 190 10.85 -3.38 4.16
CA VAL A 190 9.72 -2.77 4.87
C VAL A 190 8.45 -3.58 4.67
N LEU A 191 7.82 -4.00 5.77
CA LEU A 191 6.45 -4.51 5.79
C LEU A 191 5.54 -3.41 6.33
N LEU A 192 4.56 -3.01 5.55
CA LEU A 192 3.62 -1.95 5.88
C LEU A 192 2.20 -2.53 5.93
N SER A 193 1.56 -2.55 7.10
CA SER A 193 0.13 -2.89 7.17
C SER A 193 -0.71 -1.62 7.03
N SER A 194 -1.78 -1.69 6.26
CA SER A 194 -2.74 -0.58 6.14
C SER A 194 -4.09 -1.04 5.59
N HIS A 195 -5.11 -0.23 5.85
CA HIS A 195 -6.40 -0.26 5.17
C HIS A 195 -6.58 0.91 4.19
N HIS A 196 -5.60 1.81 4.08
CA HIS A 196 -5.58 2.97 3.18
C HIS A 196 -4.91 2.63 1.84
N LEU A 197 -5.71 2.13 0.88
CA LEU A 197 -5.23 1.59 -0.40
C LEU A 197 -4.39 2.58 -1.23
N HIS A 198 -4.80 3.86 -1.28
CA HIS A 198 -4.09 4.88 -2.06
C HIS A 198 -2.64 5.08 -1.60
N GLN A 199 -2.42 5.14 -0.28
CA GLN A 199 -1.09 5.33 0.30
C GLN A 199 -0.16 4.15 -0.02
N ILE A 200 -0.71 2.93 0.04
CA ILE A 200 0.04 1.70 -0.26
C ILE A 200 0.43 1.63 -1.73
N GLN A 201 -0.48 2.03 -2.62
CA GLN A 201 -0.22 2.03 -4.06
C GLN A 201 0.97 2.89 -4.45
N GLU A 202 1.23 3.97 -3.71
CA GLU A 202 2.32 4.91 -4.00
C GLU A 202 3.70 4.39 -3.61
N VAL A 203 3.79 3.46 -2.65
CA VAL A 203 5.06 3.10 -2.04
C VAL A 203 5.44 1.63 -2.14
N CYS A 204 4.46 0.70 -2.27
CA CYS A 204 4.73 -0.72 -2.21
C CYS A 204 5.13 -1.31 -3.56
N ASP A 205 6.14 -2.16 -3.56
CA ASP A 205 6.54 -2.96 -4.72
C ASP A 205 5.56 -4.10 -4.98
N ARG A 206 5.13 -4.76 -3.90
CA ARG A 206 4.14 -5.84 -3.89
C ARG A 206 3.16 -5.65 -2.75
N VAL A 207 1.97 -6.20 -2.94
CA VAL A 207 0.91 -6.18 -1.94
C VAL A 207 0.29 -7.55 -1.75
N GLY A 208 -0.17 -7.82 -0.52
CA GLY A 208 -1.00 -8.96 -0.18
C GLY A 208 -2.36 -8.50 0.35
N LEU A 209 -3.44 -8.97 -0.26
CA LEU A 209 -4.80 -8.70 0.18
C LEU A 209 -5.21 -9.74 1.22
N PHE A 210 -5.44 -9.29 2.45
CA PHE A 210 -5.70 -10.15 3.60
C PHE A 210 -7.13 -9.95 4.11
N VAL A 211 -7.91 -11.03 4.11
CA VAL A 211 -9.34 -11.01 4.45
C VAL A 211 -9.70 -12.22 5.28
N SER A 212 -10.35 -12.01 6.41
CA SER A 212 -10.83 -13.09 7.29
C SER A 212 -9.75 -14.15 7.59
N GLY A 213 -8.54 -13.70 7.87
CA GLY A 213 -7.39 -14.55 8.21
C GLY A 213 -6.64 -15.15 7.02
N ARG A 214 -7.08 -14.90 5.78
CA ARG A 214 -6.50 -15.50 4.57
C ARG A 214 -5.90 -14.48 3.61
N LEU A 215 -4.81 -14.87 2.95
CA LEU A 215 -4.23 -14.12 1.84
C LEU A 215 -4.99 -14.51 0.56
N ILE A 216 -5.82 -13.59 0.05
CA ILE A 216 -6.67 -13.85 -1.12
C ILE A 216 -6.01 -13.51 -2.44
N ALA A 217 -5.05 -12.60 -2.43
CA ALA A 217 -4.28 -12.21 -3.60
C ALA A 217 -2.93 -11.63 -3.20
N GLU A 218 -1.91 -11.83 -4.03
CA GLU A 218 -0.55 -11.33 -3.82
C GLU A 218 0.13 -11.03 -5.15
N GLY A 219 0.89 -9.94 -5.20
CA GLY A 219 1.68 -9.54 -6.36
C GLY A 219 1.90 -8.04 -6.46
N SER A 220 2.57 -7.60 -7.53
CA SER A 220 2.58 -6.17 -7.87
C SER A 220 1.18 -5.71 -8.29
N ILE A 221 0.87 -4.44 -8.07
CA ILE A 221 -0.44 -3.88 -8.40
C ILE A 221 -0.76 -4.09 -9.88
N GLN A 222 0.23 -3.91 -10.74
CA GLN A 222 0.10 -4.14 -12.18
C GLN A 222 -0.24 -5.60 -12.52
N ALA A 223 0.44 -6.57 -11.89
CA ALA A 223 0.18 -7.99 -12.12
C ALA A 223 -1.22 -8.40 -11.63
N LEU A 224 -1.64 -7.87 -10.48
CA LEU A 224 -2.99 -8.11 -9.94
C LEU A 224 -4.07 -7.48 -10.85
N ALA A 225 -3.85 -6.25 -11.32
CA ALA A 225 -4.76 -5.60 -12.25
C ALA A 225 -4.88 -6.39 -13.56
N GLN A 226 -3.77 -6.79 -14.17
CA GLN A 226 -3.78 -7.61 -15.38
C GLN A 226 -4.53 -8.93 -15.21
N LYS A 227 -4.35 -9.60 -14.07
CA LYS A 227 -5.05 -10.86 -13.77
C LYS A 227 -6.55 -10.69 -13.63
N LEU A 228 -7.00 -9.62 -12.96
CA LEU A 228 -8.43 -9.40 -12.66
C LEU A 228 -9.20 -8.79 -13.82
N PHE A 229 -8.55 -7.91 -14.57
CA PHE A 229 -9.17 -7.16 -15.66
C PHE A 229 -8.68 -7.65 -17.04
N SER A 230 -8.29 -8.94 -17.10
CA SER A 230 -7.77 -9.56 -18.34
C SER A 230 -8.76 -9.54 -19.51
N ALA A 231 -10.07 -9.47 -19.24
CA ALA A 231 -11.09 -9.32 -20.28
C ALA A 231 -11.04 -7.93 -20.92
N ASP A 232 -10.88 -6.87 -20.09
CA ASP A 232 -10.81 -5.46 -20.53
C ASP A 232 -9.59 -4.78 -19.93
N PRO A 233 -8.36 -5.16 -20.32
CA PRO A 233 -7.13 -4.65 -19.70
C PRO A 233 -6.95 -3.15 -19.90
N PHE A 234 -7.61 -2.58 -20.91
CA PHE A 234 -7.63 -1.15 -21.20
C PHE A 234 -9.07 -0.65 -21.22
N THR A 235 -9.39 0.30 -20.33
CA THR A 235 -10.66 1.00 -20.37
C THR A 235 -10.42 2.47 -20.68
N ILE A 236 -11.10 2.96 -21.72
CA ILE A 236 -11.01 4.35 -22.18
C ILE A 236 -12.33 5.03 -21.87
N GLU A 237 -12.27 6.10 -21.09
CA GLU A 237 -13.42 6.95 -20.79
C GLU A 237 -13.30 8.24 -21.61
N ALA A 238 -14.32 8.53 -22.42
CA ALA A 238 -14.38 9.78 -23.17
C ALA A 238 -15.68 10.53 -22.90
N GLY A 239 -15.56 11.76 -22.46
CA GLY A 239 -16.69 12.68 -22.46
C GLY A 239 -16.88 13.24 -23.85
N VAL A 240 -18.11 13.18 -24.36
CA VAL A 240 -18.42 13.66 -25.70
C VAL A 240 -19.47 14.76 -25.67
N ARG A 241 -19.31 15.73 -26.58
CA ARG A 241 -20.32 16.75 -26.82
C ARG A 241 -20.89 16.51 -28.22
N LEU A 242 -22.11 16.01 -28.25
CA LEU A 242 -22.82 15.82 -29.51
C LEU A 242 -22.96 17.15 -30.24
N PRO A 243 -22.95 17.15 -31.59
CA PRO A 243 -23.14 18.36 -32.41
C PRO A 243 -24.40 19.09 -31.96
N MET A 244 -24.34 20.43 -31.87
CA MET A 244 -25.57 21.23 -31.65
C MET A 244 -26.49 21.13 -32.87
N PRO A 245 -27.82 21.22 -32.66
CA PRO A 245 -28.76 21.29 -33.76
C PRO A 245 -28.34 22.41 -34.70
N ASP A 246 -28.43 22.16 -35.98
CA ASP A 246 -28.25 23.19 -36.98
C ASP A 246 -29.35 24.27 -36.91
N LYS A 247 -29.26 25.30 -37.75
CA LYS A 247 -30.23 26.40 -37.77
C LYS A 247 -31.68 25.98 -38.09
N SER A 248 -31.89 24.71 -38.47
CA SER A 248 -33.21 24.13 -38.79
C SER A 248 -33.93 23.56 -37.55
N GLY A 249 -33.25 23.54 -36.35
CA GLY A 249 -33.88 23.13 -35.07
C GLY A 249 -34.09 21.61 -34.95
N LEU A 250 -33.59 20.81 -35.87
CA LEU A 250 -33.61 19.38 -35.78
C LEU A 250 -32.53 18.95 -34.73
N LEU A 251 -32.95 18.29 -33.67
CA LEU A 251 -32.05 17.61 -32.75
C LEU A 251 -31.18 16.62 -33.52
N PRO A 252 -29.89 16.45 -33.19
CA PRO A 252 -29.09 15.38 -33.74
C PRO A 252 -29.86 14.07 -33.57
N ASP A 253 -30.18 13.44 -34.66
CA ASP A 253 -30.95 12.20 -34.63
C ASP A 253 -30.14 11.14 -33.87
N HIS A 254 -30.79 10.21 -33.18
CA HIS A 254 -30.14 9.07 -32.51
C HIS A 254 -29.13 8.37 -33.44
N SER A 255 -29.30 8.52 -34.72
CA SER A 255 -28.39 8.05 -35.77
C SER A 255 -26.92 8.48 -35.60
N THR A 256 -26.66 9.70 -35.10
CA THR A 256 -25.26 10.20 -34.93
C THR A 256 -24.53 9.49 -33.80
N THR A 257 -25.22 9.24 -32.71
CA THR A 257 -24.65 8.49 -31.58
C THR A 257 -24.44 7.02 -31.91
N ASP A 258 -25.42 6.41 -32.61
CA ASP A 258 -25.33 5.01 -33.04
C ASP A 258 -24.22 4.82 -34.06
N GLN A 259 -24.07 5.76 -35.03
CA GLN A 259 -22.95 5.75 -35.99
C GLN A 259 -21.59 5.87 -35.32
N LEU A 260 -21.47 6.73 -34.29
CA LEU A 260 -20.24 6.84 -33.50
C LEU A 260 -19.92 5.54 -32.77
N ILE A 261 -20.91 4.95 -32.06
CA ILE A 261 -20.73 3.69 -31.36
C ILE A 261 -20.33 2.57 -32.32
N ASP A 262 -20.98 2.50 -33.52
CA ASP A 262 -20.67 1.50 -34.54
C ASP A 262 -19.27 1.71 -35.12
N SER A 263 -18.82 2.96 -35.28
CA SER A 263 -17.47 3.24 -35.76
C SER A 263 -16.41 2.78 -34.75
N ILE A 264 -16.65 3.05 -33.47
CA ILE A 264 -15.75 2.61 -32.37
C ILE A 264 -15.77 1.08 -32.27
N ARG A 265 -16.93 0.43 -32.38
CA ARG A 265 -17.05 -1.03 -32.30
C ARG A 265 -16.25 -1.78 -33.39
N ARG A 266 -15.96 -1.13 -34.51
CA ARG A 266 -15.16 -1.71 -35.63
C ARG A 266 -13.65 -1.60 -35.39
N ILE A 267 -13.21 -0.86 -34.36
CA ILE A 267 -11.79 -0.72 -34.06
C ILE A 267 -11.28 -2.04 -33.49
N GLU A 268 -10.17 -2.51 -34.00
CA GLU A 268 -9.53 -3.75 -33.56
C GLU A 268 -9.16 -3.65 -32.06
N GLY A 269 -9.55 -4.66 -31.31
CA GLY A 269 -9.31 -4.71 -29.84
C GLY A 269 -10.44 -4.15 -28.99
N VAL A 270 -11.43 -3.45 -29.54
CA VAL A 270 -12.61 -3.01 -28.78
C VAL A 270 -13.51 -4.21 -28.50
N GLN A 271 -13.84 -4.42 -27.22
CA GLN A 271 -14.64 -5.56 -26.76
C GLN A 271 -16.02 -5.14 -26.29
N ASN A 272 -16.12 -4.04 -25.55
CA ASN A 272 -17.38 -3.52 -25.08
C ASN A 272 -17.44 -1.99 -25.16
N ILE A 273 -18.65 -1.44 -25.29
CA ILE A 273 -18.91 0.00 -25.29
C ILE A 273 -20.16 0.25 -24.50
N GLU A 274 -20.05 1.15 -23.53
CA GLU A 274 -21.18 1.66 -22.78
C GLU A 274 -21.27 3.19 -22.99
N PHE A 275 -22.46 3.68 -23.34
CA PHE A 275 -22.73 5.11 -23.49
C PHE A 275 -23.85 5.56 -22.56
N LYS A 276 -23.52 6.48 -21.64
CA LYS A 276 -24.47 7.02 -20.68
C LYS A 276 -24.09 8.46 -20.32
N ASN A 277 -25.08 9.35 -20.29
CA ASN A 277 -24.88 10.75 -19.87
C ASN A 277 -23.74 11.47 -20.63
N ASN A 278 -23.65 11.31 -21.95
CA ASN A 278 -22.59 11.86 -22.79
C ASN A 278 -21.17 11.37 -22.42
N LYS A 279 -21.07 10.25 -21.75
CA LYS A 279 -19.83 9.55 -21.42
C LYS A 279 -19.79 8.21 -22.14
N LEU A 280 -18.71 7.98 -22.88
CA LEU A 280 -18.36 6.68 -23.45
C LEU A 280 -17.40 5.97 -22.49
N VAL A 281 -17.67 4.71 -22.21
CA VAL A 281 -16.77 3.79 -21.51
C VAL A 281 -16.51 2.63 -22.45
N ILE A 282 -15.25 2.46 -22.87
CA ILE A 282 -14.86 1.55 -23.93
C ILE A 282 -13.83 0.58 -23.37
N GLY A 283 -14.17 -0.70 -23.30
CA GLY A 283 -13.27 -1.79 -22.90
C GLY A 283 -12.52 -2.33 -24.13
N CYS A 284 -11.20 -2.44 -24.01
CA CYS A 284 -10.33 -2.87 -25.10
C CYS A 284 -9.36 -3.97 -24.65
N ALA A 285 -9.07 -4.93 -25.53
CA ALA A 285 -8.04 -5.95 -25.33
C ALA A 285 -6.62 -5.40 -25.47
N GLN A 286 -6.45 -4.30 -26.21
CA GLN A 286 -5.19 -3.60 -26.43
C GLN A 286 -5.41 -2.09 -26.38
N ASP A 287 -4.35 -1.31 -26.27
CA ASP A 287 -4.45 0.15 -26.27
C ASP A 287 -4.91 0.68 -27.62
N ALA A 288 -6.17 1.03 -27.72
CA ALA A 288 -6.81 1.60 -28.91
C ALA A 288 -7.14 3.09 -28.73
N THR A 289 -6.42 3.78 -27.82
CA THR A 289 -6.73 5.18 -27.46
C THR A 289 -6.66 6.09 -28.69
N HIS A 290 -5.65 5.94 -29.54
CA HIS A 290 -5.47 6.76 -30.74
C HIS A 290 -6.63 6.58 -31.75
N GLU A 291 -6.97 5.34 -32.07
CA GLU A 291 -8.02 4.98 -33.01
C GLU A 291 -9.40 5.46 -32.52
N ILE A 292 -9.67 5.33 -31.22
CA ILE A 292 -10.91 5.82 -30.59
C ILE A 292 -11.01 7.33 -30.68
N VAL A 293 -9.93 8.06 -30.39
CA VAL A 293 -9.89 9.52 -30.51
C VAL A 293 -10.17 9.95 -31.96
N MET A 294 -9.54 9.28 -32.92
CA MET A 294 -9.76 9.58 -34.33
C MET A 294 -11.20 9.29 -34.78
N ALA A 295 -11.81 8.21 -34.28
CA ALA A 295 -13.20 7.88 -34.57
C ALA A 295 -14.17 8.93 -34.00
N ILE A 296 -13.96 9.36 -32.75
CA ILE A 296 -14.78 10.41 -32.13
C ILE A 296 -14.63 11.74 -32.89
N ALA A 297 -13.40 12.15 -33.19
CA ALA A 297 -13.13 13.39 -33.91
C ALA A 297 -13.71 13.36 -35.35
N GLY A 298 -13.56 12.21 -36.03
CA GLY A 298 -14.09 12.01 -37.39
C GLY A 298 -15.62 12.02 -37.50
N SER A 299 -16.33 11.73 -36.41
CA SER A 299 -17.80 11.82 -36.33
C SER A 299 -18.34 13.25 -36.18
N GLY A 300 -17.48 14.25 -36.08
CA GLY A 300 -17.88 15.63 -35.78
C GLY A 300 -18.31 15.87 -34.35
N THR A 301 -18.13 14.87 -33.47
CA THR A 301 -18.43 14.95 -32.04
C THR A 301 -17.25 15.59 -31.29
N GLY A 302 -17.53 16.56 -30.45
CA GLY A 302 -16.50 17.20 -29.63
C GLY A 302 -16.08 16.32 -28.47
N ILE A 303 -14.78 16.21 -28.20
CA ILE A 303 -14.25 15.54 -26.99
C ILE A 303 -14.17 16.58 -25.89
N THR A 304 -14.78 16.33 -24.73
CA THR A 304 -14.72 17.20 -23.55
C THR A 304 -13.63 16.77 -22.57
N TYR A 305 -13.39 15.49 -22.46
CA TYR A 305 -12.26 14.89 -21.77
C TYR A 305 -11.98 13.50 -22.32
N LEU A 306 -10.77 13.02 -22.12
CA LEU A 306 -10.35 11.65 -22.41
C LEU A 306 -9.51 11.17 -21.23
N ASN A 307 -9.84 9.98 -20.72
CA ASN A 307 -9.10 9.34 -19.64
C ASN A 307 -8.88 7.86 -19.99
N LYS A 308 -7.64 7.43 -19.95
CA LYS A 308 -7.31 6.00 -19.96
C LYS A 308 -7.35 5.52 -18.52
N LYS A 309 -8.32 4.69 -18.20
CA LYS A 309 -8.48 4.15 -16.86
C LYS A 309 -7.33 3.18 -16.57
N GLU A 310 -6.50 3.54 -15.61
CA GLU A 310 -5.56 2.62 -14.99
C GLU A 310 -6.25 1.98 -13.79
N TYR A 311 -6.30 0.65 -13.76
CA TYR A 311 -6.86 -0.07 -12.63
C TYR A 311 -5.91 0.02 -11.44
N GLY A 312 -6.32 0.79 -10.45
CA GLY A 312 -5.59 0.95 -9.21
C GLY A 312 -5.94 -0.10 -8.16
N LEU A 313 -5.30 0.02 -7.03
CA LEU A 313 -5.51 -0.90 -5.91
C LEU A 313 -6.96 -0.87 -5.37
N ASN A 314 -7.66 0.28 -5.48
CA ASN A 314 -9.08 0.39 -5.14
C ASN A 314 -9.96 -0.49 -6.04
N ASP A 315 -9.70 -0.49 -7.35
CA ASP A 315 -10.47 -1.31 -8.30
C ASP A 315 -10.23 -2.81 -8.04
N ILE A 316 -8.96 -3.17 -7.79
CA ILE A 316 -8.56 -4.53 -7.43
C ILE A 316 -9.27 -4.96 -6.14
N TYR A 317 -9.22 -4.14 -5.10
CA TYR A 317 -9.84 -4.38 -3.82
C TYR A 317 -11.36 -4.58 -3.98
N ASN A 318 -12.07 -3.65 -4.62
CA ASN A 318 -13.50 -3.74 -4.85
C ASN A 318 -13.88 -5.02 -5.60
N ARG A 319 -13.12 -5.39 -6.64
CA ARG A 319 -13.37 -6.60 -7.44
C ARG A 319 -13.26 -7.89 -6.63
N TYR A 320 -12.32 -7.95 -5.67
CA TYR A 320 -12.22 -9.10 -4.76
C TYR A 320 -13.35 -9.13 -3.72
N PHE A 321 -13.90 -7.98 -3.33
CA PHE A 321 -14.94 -7.87 -2.30
C PHE A 321 -16.37 -7.84 -2.85
N GLU A 322 -16.60 -7.40 -4.10
CA GLU A 322 -17.92 -7.46 -4.76
C GLU A 322 -18.35 -8.90 -5.12
N GLY A 323 -17.47 -9.86 -5.01
CA GLY A 323 -17.72 -11.29 -5.26
C GLY A 323 -17.90 -12.15 -4.01
N VAL A 324 -17.98 -11.52 -2.80
CA VAL A 324 -18.14 -12.23 -1.51
C VAL A 324 -19.53 -11.98 -0.93
#